data_e1e36116da442b6aceb7d1ad84ae22e0
#
_entry.id   e1e36116da442b6aceb7d1ad84ae22e0
#
_cell.length_a   1.000
_cell.length_b   1.000
_cell.length_c   1.000
_cell.angle_alpha   90.00
_cell.angle_beta   90.00
_cell.angle_gamma   90.00
#
_symmetry.space_group_name_H-M   'P 1'
#
loop_
_entity.id
_entity.type
_entity.pdbx_description
1 polymer ?
#
loop_
_entity_poly.entity_id
_entity_poly.type
_entity_poly.pdbx_seq_one_letter_code
_entity_poly.pdbx_strand_id
1 'polypeptide(L)'
;MSGVVMEALNVEKVLGTGPAQVRALKGVSLTLRGGELTLLMGPSGSGKTTLLSILGCMLSPTEGTVRVRGEAIEGKGPEELAKIRRENIGFVFQSYHLFPTLTAADNVRLALDVRDEGGRKAKNRAREALARVGLAQKTINYPKQLSGGEQQRVAIARAVVGEPSVVLADEPTAALDAENGKAIMGILAEIAKDPNRGVLVVTHDPRLVPYADRIVHIEDGNIVREETRDGTRREETSGKA
;
A
#
# COMPACT_ATOMS: atom_id res chain seq x y z
N MET A 1 20.47 -10.03 1.48
CA MET A 1 19.34 -10.34 0.57
C MET A 1 18.09 -9.79 1.24
N SER A 2 17.34 -8.91 0.58
CA SER A 2 16.08 -8.40 1.07
C SER A 2 15.07 -9.55 1.19
N GLY A 3 14.50 -9.74 2.40
CA GLY A 3 13.55 -10.83 2.66
C GLY A 3 12.18 -10.55 2.03
N VAL A 4 11.45 -11.61 1.71
CA VAL A 4 10.04 -11.50 1.30
C VAL A 4 9.21 -11.02 2.48
N VAL A 5 8.47 -9.92 2.31
CA VAL A 5 7.60 -9.34 3.33
C VAL A 5 6.13 -9.65 3.08
N MET A 6 5.76 -9.87 1.80
CA MET A 6 4.40 -10.27 1.40
C MET A 6 4.47 -11.10 0.12
N GLU A 7 3.60 -12.09 0.00
CA GLU A 7 3.52 -12.96 -1.16
C GLU A 7 2.06 -13.28 -1.47
N ALA A 8 1.68 -13.16 -2.72
CA ALA A 8 0.44 -13.67 -3.28
C ALA A 8 0.77 -14.78 -4.28
N LEU A 9 0.11 -15.92 -4.22
CA LEU A 9 0.33 -17.09 -5.07
C LEU A 9 -0.99 -17.54 -5.68
N ASN A 10 -1.10 -17.48 -7.01
CA ASN A 10 -2.25 -17.89 -7.80
C ASN A 10 -3.58 -17.32 -7.27
N VAL A 11 -3.57 -16.05 -6.88
CA VAL A 11 -4.73 -15.38 -6.27
C VAL A 11 -5.80 -15.14 -7.31
N GLU A 12 -6.99 -15.70 -7.06
CA GLU A 12 -8.20 -15.46 -7.83
C GLU A 12 -9.22 -14.68 -7.01
N LYS A 13 -10.02 -13.87 -7.69
CA LYS A 13 -11.15 -13.19 -7.07
C LYS A 13 -12.32 -13.09 -8.00
N VAL A 14 -13.43 -13.70 -7.58
CA VAL A 14 -14.76 -13.55 -8.19
C VAL A 14 -15.56 -12.58 -7.33
N LEU A 15 -16.12 -11.56 -7.95
CA LEU A 15 -17.01 -10.56 -7.34
C LEU A 15 -18.43 -10.74 -7.88
N GLY A 16 -19.44 -10.45 -7.07
CA GLY A 16 -20.85 -10.59 -7.42
C GLY A 16 -21.36 -12.02 -7.29
N THR A 17 -22.62 -12.25 -7.65
CA THR A 17 -23.31 -13.55 -7.60
C THR A 17 -24.12 -13.79 -8.86
N GLY A 18 -24.32 -15.06 -9.24
CA GLY A 18 -25.13 -15.45 -10.40
C GLY A 18 -24.61 -14.89 -11.73
N PRO A 19 -25.48 -14.45 -12.65
CA PRO A 19 -25.09 -13.95 -13.97
C PRO A 19 -24.25 -12.66 -13.96
N ALA A 20 -24.22 -11.96 -12.83
CA ALA A 20 -23.43 -10.72 -12.65
C ALA A 20 -22.02 -10.97 -12.06
N GLN A 21 -21.57 -12.21 -12.03
CA GLN A 21 -20.22 -12.55 -11.56
C GLN A 21 -19.14 -11.97 -12.49
N VAL A 22 -18.13 -11.34 -11.87
CA VAL A 22 -16.95 -10.83 -12.57
C VAL A 22 -15.71 -11.45 -11.92
N ARG A 23 -14.89 -12.13 -12.71
CA ARG A 23 -13.59 -12.65 -12.28
C ARG A 23 -12.57 -11.52 -12.35
N ALA A 24 -12.42 -10.83 -11.23
CA ALA A 24 -11.58 -9.63 -11.13
C ALA A 24 -10.08 -9.96 -11.07
N LEU A 25 -9.71 -11.14 -10.56
CA LEU A 25 -8.34 -11.67 -10.57
C LEU A 25 -8.37 -13.11 -11.05
N LYS A 26 -7.38 -13.51 -11.85
CA LYS A 26 -7.36 -14.76 -12.63
C LYS A 26 -6.08 -15.56 -12.41
N GLY A 27 -5.64 -15.72 -11.15
CA GLY A 27 -4.43 -16.48 -10.80
C GLY A 27 -3.18 -15.57 -10.64
N VAL A 28 -3.37 -14.40 -10.04
CA VAL A 28 -2.28 -13.41 -9.83
C VAL A 28 -1.26 -13.95 -8.83
N SER A 29 0.03 -13.94 -9.22
CA SER A 29 1.15 -14.17 -8.32
C SER A 29 2.03 -12.91 -8.24
N LEU A 30 2.31 -12.45 -7.01
CA LEU A 30 3.08 -11.24 -6.75
C LEU A 30 3.85 -11.38 -5.43
N THR A 31 5.13 -11.04 -5.45
CA THR A 31 5.97 -11.03 -4.24
C THR A 31 6.44 -9.60 -3.95
N LEU A 32 6.30 -9.12 -2.72
CA LEU A 32 6.90 -7.87 -2.26
C LEU A 32 8.12 -8.15 -1.40
N ARG A 33 9.20 -7.43 -1.65
CA ARG A 33 10.47 -7.58 -0.92
C ARG A 33 10.76 -6.34 -0.08
N GLY A 34 11.39 -6.56 1.05
CA GLY A 34 11.91 -5.46 1.86
C GLY A 34 13.03 -4.71 1.12
N GLY A 35 13.10 -3.40 1.28
CA GLY A 35 14.06 -2.56 0.57
C GLY A 35 13.67 -2.23 -0.88
N GLU A 36 12.41 -2.48 -1.29
CA GLU A 36 11.96 -2.33 -2.68
C GLU A 36 10.66 -1.52 -2.77
N LEU A 37 10.63 -0.57 -3.72
CA LEU A 37 9.41 0.07 -4.19
C LEU A 37 8.96 -0.60 -5.48
N THR A 38 7.81 -1.27 -5.41
CA THR A 38 7.15 -1.89 -6.56
C THR A 38 6.01 -1.00 -7.04
N LEU A 39 5.92 -0.71 -8.34
CA LEU A 39 4.73 -0.16 -8.98
C LEU A 39 3.86 -1.28 -9.52
N LEU A 40 2.55 -1.23 -9.26
CA LEU A 40 1.54 -2.04 -9.93
C LEU A 40 0.78 -1.15 -10.92
N MET A 41 1.01 -1.36 -12.19
CA MET A 41 0.47 -0.54 -13.27
C MET A 41 -0.51 -1.32 -14.13
N GLY A 42 -1.48 -0.62 -14.69
CA GLY A 42 -2.47 -1.20 -15.63
C GLY A 42 -3.67 -0.29 -15.84
N PRO A 43 -4.51 -0.56 -16.84
CA PRO A 43 -5.69 0.24 -17.14
C PRO A 43 -6.73 0.20 -16.01
N SER A 44 -7.71 1.10 -16.07
CA SER A 44 -8.85 1.05 -15.14
C SER A 44 -9.61 -0.27 -15.31
N GLY A 45 -10.05 -0.85 -14.20
CA GLY A 45 -10.76 -2.14 -14.20
C GLY A 45 -9.86 -3.38 -14.31
N SER A 46 -8.54 -3.26 -14.40
CA SER A 46 -7.63 -4.41 -14.53
C SER A 46 -7.46 -5.28 -13.26
N GLY A 47 -8.11 -4.92 -12.14
CA GLY A 47 -8.03 -5.68 -10.88
C GLY A 47 -7.08 -5.11 -9.83
N LYS A 48 -6.38 -3.98 -10.08
CA LYS A 48 -5.39 -3.37 -9.15
C LYS A 48 -5.94 -3.15 -7.74
N THR A 49 -7.07 -2.44 -7.63
CA THR A 49 -7.69 -2.14 -6.32
C THR A 49 -8.21 -3.39 -5.62
N THR A 50 -8.67 -4.39 -6.40
CA THR A 50 -9.07 -5.70 -5.86
C THR A 50 -7.87 -6.43 -5.28
N LEU A 51 -6.76 -6.50 -6.02
CA LEU A 51 -5.52 -7.11 -5.54
C LEU A 51 -5.01 -6.37 -4.29
N LEU A 52 -4.96 -5.03 -4.34
CA LEU A 52 -4.53 -4.21 -3.22
C LEU A 52 -5.39 -4.45 -1.95
N SER A 53 -6.71 -4.61 -2.12
CA SER A 53 -7.64 -4.90 -1.01
C SER A 53 -7.39 -6.29 -0.40
N ILE A 54 -7.02 -7.28 -1.21
CA ILE A 54 -6.68 -8.62 -0.74
C ILE A 54 -5.33 -8.58 0.00
N LEU A 55 -4.31 -7.96 -0.58
CA LEU A 55 -3.00 -7.76 0.07
C LEU A 55 -3.14 -6.97 1.37
N GLY A 56 -4.08 -6.03 1.42
CA GLY A 56 -4.43 -5.25 2.61
C GLY A 56 -5.23 -6.01 3.66
N CYS A 57 -5.50 -7.30 3.49
CA CYS A 57 -6.36 -8.10 4.37
C CYS A 57 -7.76 -7.48 4.59
N MET A 58 -8.27 -6.72 3.62
CA MET A 58 -9.61 -6.13 3.63
C MET A 58 -10.63 -6.99 2.86
N LEU A 59 -10.13 -7.82 1.95
CA LEU A 59 -10.92 -8.72 1.12
C LEU A 59 -10.22 -10.09 1.08
N SER A 60 -10.98 -11.17 1.23
CA SER A 60 -10.43 -12.52 1.08
C SER A 60 -10.37 -12.93 -0.39
N PRO A 61 -9.32 -13.64 -0.84
CA PRO A 61 -9.31 -14.25 -2.16
C PRO A 61 -10.42 -15.31 -2.28
N THR A 62 -10.82 -15.64 -3.50
CA THR A 62 -11.71 -16.79 -3.79
C THR A 62 -10.88 -18.07 -3.83
N GLU A 63 -9.70 -18.00 -4.45
CA GLU A 63 -8.71 -19.09 -4.52
C GLU A 63 -7.29 -18.50 -4.44
N GLY A 64 -6.31 -19.36 -4.21
CA GLY A 64 -4.92 -18.97 -4.05
C GLY A 64 -4.55 -18.62 -2.61
N THR A 65 -3.32 -18.20 -2.41
CA THR A 65 -2.74 -17.98 -1.08
C THR A 65 -2.11 -16.59 -0.98
N VAL A 66 -2.31 -15.89 0.13
CA VAL A 66 -1.57 -14.67 0.47
C VAL A 66 -0.85 -14.88 1.81
N ARG A 67 0.42 -14.50 1.87
CA ARG A 67 1.23 -14.57 3.08
C ARG A 67 1.79 -13.19 3.43
N VAL A 68 1.65 -12.81 4.69
CA VAL A 68 2.23 -11.59 5.25
C VAL A 68 3.30 -12.01 6.27
N ARG A 69 4.56 -11.68 6.03
CA ARG A 69 5.69 -12.15 6.87
C ARG A 69 5.71 -13.67 7.06
N GLY A 70 5.32 -14.41 6.01
CA GLY A 70 5.21 -15.87 6.03
C GLY A 70 3.94 -16.44 6.64
N GLU A 71 3.11 -15.62 7.27
CA GLU A 71 1.82 -16.02 7.85
C GLU A 71 0.70 -15.97 6.79
N ALA A 72 0.05 -17.09 6.53
CA ALA A 72 -1.06 -17.19 5.58
C ALA A 72 -2.33 -16.51 6.12
N ILE A 73 -3.09 -15.84 5.22
CA ILE A 73 -4.34 -15.17 5.59
C ILE A 73 -5.60 -16.03 5.36
N GLU A 74 -5.48 -17.10 4.59
CA GLU A 74 -6.61 -17.99 4.28
C GLU A 74 -7.10 -18.70 5.54
N GLY A 75 -8.41 -18.85 5.64
CA GLY A 75 -9.06 -19.51 6.79
C GLY A 75 -9.11 -18.66 8.08
N LYS A 76 -8.51 -17.47 8.07
CA LYS A 76 -8.53 -16.58 9.23
C LYS A 76 -9.85 -15.82 9.35
N GLY A 77 -10.30 -15.67 10.59
CA GLY A 77 -11.45 -14.86 10.91
C GLY A 77 -11.18 -13.34 10.82
N PRO A 78 -12.26 -12.53 10.86
CA PRO A 78 -12.14 -11.07 10.74
C PRO A 78 -11.20 -10.43 11.78
N GLU A 79 -11.17 -10.94 13.00
CA GLU A 79 -10.32 -10.44 14.09
C GLU A 79 -8.84 -10.74 13.84
N GLU A 80 -8.52 -11.94 13.36
CA GLU A 80 -7.16 -12.33 13.00
C GLU A 80 -6.63 -11.52 11.82
N LEU A 81 -7.45 -11.33 10.77
CA LEU A 81 -7.12 -10.46 9.64
C LEU A 81 -6.93 -9.00 10.07
N ALA A 82 -7.76 -8.51 11.00
CA ALA A 82 -7.60 -7.18 11.57
C ALA A 82 -6.29 -7.04 12.36
N LYS A 83 -5.88 -8.10 13.07
CA LYS A 83 -4.60 -8.14 13.79
C LYS A 83 -3.42 -8.10 12.81
N ILE A 84 -3.41 -8.96 11.79
CA ILE A 84 -2.35 -8.98 10.76
C ILE A 84 -2.24 -7.61 10.10
N ARG A 85 -3.36 -7.02 9.67
CA ARG A 85 -3.42 -5.69 9.07
C ARG A 85 -2.86 -4.63 9.99
N ARG A 86 -3.30 -4.60 11.24
CA ARG A 86 -2.85 -3.64 12.25
C ARG A 86 -1.35 -3.71 12.50
N GLU A 87 -0.79 -4.91 12.57
CA GLU A 87 0.61 -5.12 12.93
C GLU A 87 1.57 -4.95 11.75
N ASN A 88 1.15 -5.32 10.53
CA ASN A 88 2.07 -5.48 9.41
C ASN A 88 1.81 -4.53 8.24
N ILE A 89 0.65 -3.90 8.13
CA ILE A 89 0.25 -3.18 6.91
C ILE A 89 -0.02 -1.71 7.22
N GLY A 90 0.65 -0.82 6.49
CA GLY A 90 0.30 0.59 6.38
C GLY A 90 -0.45 0.84 5.08
N PHE A 91 -1.57 1.56 5.12
CA PHE A 91 -2.36 1.85 3.93
C PHE A 91 -2.44 3.35 3.65
N VAL A 92 -2.13 3.75 2.42
CA VAL A 92 -2.22 5.12 1.90
C VAL A 92 -3.29 5.14 0.82
N PHE A 93 -4.39 5.86 1.06
CA PHE A 93 -5.53 5.96 0.15
C PHE A 93 -5.43 7.18 -0.75
N GLN A 94 -6.02 7.11 -1.92
CA GLN A 94 -6.12 8.21 -2.88
C GLN A 94 -6.81 9.45 -2.26
N SER A 95 -7.85 9.26 -1.47
CA SER A 95 -8.64 10.34 -0.83
C SER A 95 -8.20 10.65 0.60
N TYR A 96 -6.94 10.36 0.95
CA TYR A 96 -6.30 10.60 2.26
C TYR A 96 -6.98 9.90 3.45
N HIS A 97 -8.29 9.82 3.51
CA HIS A 97 -9.11 9.28 4.61
C HIS A 97 -8.68 9.78 5.99
N LEU A 98 -8.44 11.10 6.10
CA LEU A 98 -8.19 11.74 7.38
C LEU A 98 -9.50 12.02 8.11
N PHE A 99 -9.46 11.88 9.42
CA PHE A 99 -10.58 12.27 10.29
C PHE A 99 -10.61 13.80 10.40
N PRO A 100 -11.67 14.47 9.90
CA PRO A 100 -11.69 15.94 9.80
C PRO A 100 -11.73 16.66 11.15
N THR A 101 -12.14 15.94 12.20
CA THR A 101 -12.24 16.45 13.59
C THR A 101 -10.97 16.23 14.40
N LEU A 102 -9.97 15.54 13.84
CA LEU A 102 -8.69 15.28 14.49
C LEU A 102 -7.60 16.17 13.88
N THR A 103 -6.63 16.58 14.71
CA THR A 103 -5.43 17.27 14.23
C THR A 103 -4.56 16.33 13.38
N ALA A 104 -3.56 16.85 12.65
CA ALA A 104 -2.60 16.05 11.93
C ALA A 104 -1.90 15.03 12.86
N ALA A 105 -1.46 15.49 14.05
CA ALA A 105 -0.83 14.60 15.03
C ALA A 105 -1.79 13.53 15.56
N ASP A 106 -3.06 13.87 15.79
CA ASP A 106 -4.04 12.91 16.28
C ASP A 106 -4.44 11.89 15.19
N ASN A 107 -4.54 12.31 13.92
CA ASN A 107 -4.73 11.40 12.79
C ASN A 107 -3.59 10.37 12.69
N VAL A 108 -2.34 10.78 12.91
CA VAL A 108 -1.20 9.86 12.90
C VAL A 108 -1.20 8.98 14.15
N ARG A 109 -1.48 9.56 15.33
CA ARG A 109 -1.51 8.83 16.60
C ARG A 109 -2.56 7.72 16.60
N LEU A 110 -3.68 7.89 15.92
CA LEU A 110 -4.74 6.88 15.84
C LEU A 110 -4.22 5.51 15.41
N ALA A 111 -3.22 5.45 14.51
CA ALA A 111 -2.61 4.19 14.10
C ALA A 111 -1.81 3.51 15.22
N LEU A 112 -1.37 4.24 16.23
CA LEU A 112 -0.72 3.70 17.43
C LEU A 112 -1.77 3.32 18.49
N ASP A 113 -2.82 4.15 18.65
CA ASP A 113 -3.89 3.90 19.61
C ASP A 113 -4.59 2.54 19.34
N VAL A 114 -4.82 2.17 18.06
CA VAL A 114 -5.39 0.85 17.69
C VAL A 114 -4.44 -0.32 17.93
N ARG A 115 -3.17 -0.06 18.27
CA ARG A 115 -2.15 -1.05 18.66
C ARG A 115 -1.96 -1.10 20.19
N ASP A 116 -2.84 -0.46 20.95
CA ASP A 116 -2.71 -0.28 22.39
C ASP A 116 -1.44 0.50 22.81
N GLU A 117 -0.83 1.23 21.87
CA GLU A 117 0.29 2.13 22.12
C GLU A 117 -0.25 3.53 22.40
N GLY A 118 -0.45 3.87 23.68
CA GLY A 118 -1.03 5.15 24.09
C GLY A 118 -0.05 6.11 24.76
N GLY A 119 -0.61 7.18 25.31
CA GLY A 119 0.10 8.10 26.21
C GLY A 119 1.12 9.02 25.52
N ARG A 120 2.10 9.48 26.32
CA ARG A 120 3.12 10.45 25.90
C ARG A 120 4.02 9.91 24.78
N LYS A 121 4.32 8.62 24.80
CA LYS A 121 5.20 7.96 23.82
C LYS A 121 4.54 8.00 22.44
N ALA A 122 3.27 7.60 22.31
CA ALA A 122 2.53 7.65 21.04
C ALA A 122 2.44 9.07 20.48
N LYS A 123 2.20 10.07 21.35
CA LYS A 123 2.17 11.48 20.95
C LYS A 123 3.50 11.96 20.35
N ASN A 124 4.62 11.56 20.95
CA ASN A 124 5.95 11.91 20.43
C ASN A 124 6.24 11.21 19.10
N ARG A 125 5.96 9.89 18.99
CA ARG A 125 6.12 9.13 17.74
C ARG A 125 5.29 9.74 16.60
N ALA A 126 4.06 10.15 16.87
CA ALA A 126 3.21 10.80 15.86
C ALA A 126 3.83 12.12 15.34
N ARG A 127 4.40 12.94 16.26
CA ARG A 127 5.08 14.18 15.87
C ARG A 127 6.37 13.93 15.09
N GLU A 128 7.14 12.94 15.47
CA GLU A 128 8.35 12.52 14.76
C GLU A 128 8.00 12.00 13.35
N ALA A 129 6.94 11.21 13.23
CA ALA A 129 6.46 10.75 11.92
C ALA A 129 6.06 11.92 11.00
N LEU A 130 5.37 12.93 11.54
CA LEU A 130 5.05 14.16 10.80
C LEU A 130 6.30 14.96 10.41
N ALA A 131 7.29 15.03 11.29
CA ALA A 131 8.54 15.71 10.98
C ALA A 131 9.29 15.03 9.81
N ARG A 132 9.30 13.69 9.76
CA ARG A 132 9.91 12.91 8.67
C ARG A 132 9.27 13.17 7.30
N VAL A 133 8.00 13.57 7.26
CA VAL A 133 7.31 13.93 6.02
C VAL A 133 7.24 15.46 5.80
N GLY A 134 8.07 16.24 6.53
CA GLY A 134 8.17 17.69 6.38
C GLY A 134 7.01 18.49 6.98
N LEU A 135 6.31 17.93 7.98
CA LEU A 135 5.14 18.58 8.61
C LEU A 135 5.34 18.87 10.10
N ALA A 136 6.57 19.09 10.55
CA ALA A 136 6.89 19.37 11.96
C ALA A 136 6.07 20.56 12.53
N GLN A 137 5.82 21.59 11.73
CA GLN A 137 5.11 22.81 12.12
C GLN A 137 3.58 22.72 11.96
N LYS A 138 3.06 21.59 11.42
CA LYS A 138 1.65 21.40 11.10
C LYS A 138 0.93 20.42 12.05
N THR A 139 1.58 20.02 13.13
CA THR A 139 1.09 18.95 14.02
C THR A 139 -0.30 19.21 14.63
N ILE A 140 -0.63 20.48 14.86
CA ILE A 140 -1.92 20.90 15.46
C ILE A 140 -2.97 21.33 14.43
N ASN A 141 -2.60 21.37 13.13
CA ASN A 141 -3.54 21.75 12.08
C ASN A 141 -4.57 20.62 11.85
N TYR A 142 -5.81 21.03 11.55
CA TYR A 142 -6.86 20.13 11.09
C TYR A 142 -6.80 19.91 9.57
N PRO A 143 -7.35 18.81 9.02
CA PRO A 143 -7.28 18.53 7.59
C PRO A 143 -7.72 19.69 6.69
N LYS A 144 -8.77 20.42 7.06
CA LYS A 144 -9.26 21.61 6.33
C LYS A 144 -8.26 22.77 6.22
N GLN A 145 -7.22 22.77 7.05
CA GLN A 145 -6.16 23.79 7.09
C GLN A 145 -4.91 23.35 6.35
N LEU A 146 -4.93 22.15 5.76
CA LEU A 146 -3.82 21.54 5.03
C LEU A 146 -4.13 21.49 3.54
N SER A 147 -3.12 21.75 2.72
CA SER A 147 -3.20 21.49 1.27
C SER A 147 -3.37 19.99 0.99
N GLY A 148 -3.79 19.61 -0.23
CA GLY A 148 -3.92 18.21 -0.63
C GLY A 148 -2.62 17.42 -0.43
N GLY A 149 -1.47 17.99 -0.85
CA GLY A 149 -0.17 17.38 -0.65
C GLY A 149 0.23 17.25 0.83
N GLU A 150 -0.15 18.23 1.69
CA GLU A 150 0.05 18.11 3.14
C GLU A 150 -0.84 17.03 3.75
N GLN A 151 -2.10 16.93 3.34
CA GLN A 151 -3.01 15.87 3.78
C GLN A 151 -2.48 14.48 3.40
N GLN A 152 -1.95 14.32 2.18
CA GLN A 152 -1.34 13.07 1.74
C GLN A 152 -0.10 12.72 2.57
N ARG A 153 0.74 13.71 2.90
CA ARG A 153 1.88 13.48 3.81
C ARG A 153 1.43 13.07 5.22
N VAL A 154 0.34 13.61 5.74
CA VAL A 154 -0.25 13.14 7.01
C VAL A 154 -0.73 11.69 6.88
N ALA A 155 -1.40 11.33 5.77
CA ALA A 155 -1.84 9.95 5.52
C ALA A 155 -0.66 8.97 5.44
N ILE A 156 0.45 9.37 4.79
CA ILE A 156 1.69 8.55 4.75
C ILE A 156 2.29 8.41 6.17
N ALA A 157 2.41 9.52 6.93
CA ALA A 157 2.92 9.46 8.29
C ALA A 157 2.08 8.51 9.16
N ARG A 158 0.75 8.55 9.04
CA ARG A 158 -0.18 7.62 9.70
C ARG A 158 0.08 6.17 9.28
N ALA A 159 0.29 5.93 7.99
CA ALA A 159 0.53 4.58 7.46
C ALA A 159 1.82 3.95 8.01
N VAL A 160 2.87 4.76 8.28
CA VAL A 160 4.20 4.23 8.64
C VAL A 160 4.56 4.36 10.12
N VAL A 161 3.80 5.12 10.93
CA VAL A 161 4.15 5.39 12.35
C VAL A 161 4.20 4.12 13.19
N GLY A 162 3.42 3.10 12.83
CA GLY A 162 3.43 1.78 13.47
C GLY A 162 4.54 0.84 12.96
N GLU A 163 5.45 1.32 12.14
CA GLU A 163 6.56 0.54 11.56
C GLU A 163 6.11 -0.74 10.84
N PRO A 164 5.14 -0.65 9.91
CA PRO A 164 4.66 -1.82 9.19
C PRO A 164 5.75 -2.42 8.29
N SER A 165 5.66 -3.72 8.04
CA SER A 165 6.53 -4.41 7.08
C SER A 165 6.11 -4.19 5.61
N VAL A 166 4.86 -3.78 5.39
CA VAL A 166 4.31 -3.50 4.05
C VAL A 166 3.58 -2.17 4.05
N VAL A 167 3.85 -1.34 3.06
CA VAL A 167 3.08 -0.13 2.76
C VAL A 167 2.38 -0.32 1.43
N LEU A 168 1.06 -0.21 1.43
CA LEU A 168 0.20 -0.30 0.25
C LEU A 168 -0.36 1.09 -0.05
N ALA A 169 -0.11 1.62 -1.25
CA ALA A 169 -0.58 2.94 -1.65
C ALA A 169 -1.45 2.85 -2.90
N ASP A 170 -2.69 3.28 -2.79
CA ASP A 170 -3.66 3.31 -3.90
C ASP A 170 -3.71 4.71 -4.49
N GLU A 171 -3.18 4.87 -5.72
CA GLU A 171 -3.13 6.12 -6.48
C GLU A 171 -2.69 7.35 -5.63
N PRO A 172 -1.55 7.29 -4.92
CA PRO A 172 -1.21 8.27 -3.87
C PRO A 172 -0.96 9.69 -4.40
N THR A 173 -0.87 9.88 -5.71
CA THR A 173 -0.59 11.17 -6.34
C THR A 173 -1.72 11.66 -7.24
N ALA A 174 -2.82 10.90 -7.42
CA ALA A 174 -3.85 11.20 -8.41
C ALA A 174 -4.60 12.53 -8.18
N ALA A 175 -4.71 12.96 -6.92
CA ALA A 175 -5.37 14.22 -6.54
C ALA A 175 -4.38 15.41 -6.40
N LEU A 176 -3.12 15.25 -6.83
CA LEU A 176 -2.06 16.23 -6.61
C LEU A 176 -1.50 16.81 -7.93
N ASP A 177 -1.00 18.02 -7.85
CA ASP A 177 -0.17 18.59 -8.93
C ASP A 177 1.17 17.84 -9.06
N ALA A 178 1.90 18.13 -10.15
CA ALA A 178 3.12 17.40 -10.48
C ALA A 178 4.23 17.55 -9.43
N GLU A 179 4.34 18.72 -8.78
CA GLU A 179 5.37 18.98 -7.77
C GLU A 179 5.10 18.23 -6.49
N ASN A 180 3.87 18.33 -5.98
CA ASN A 180 3.44 17.57 -4.82
C ASN A 180 3.48 16.05 -5.08
N GLY A 181 3.10 15.61 -6.29
CA GLY A 181 3.21 14.19 -6.67
C GLY A 181 4.64 13.67 -6.60
N LYS A 182 5.62 14.42 -7.12
CA LYS A 182 7.06 14.09 -7.00
C LYS A 182 7.51 14.01 -5.54
N ALA A 183 7.10 14.97 -4.72
CA ALA A 183 7.45 14.99 -3.30
C ALA A 183 6.90 13.76 -2.57
N ILE A 184 5.65 13.36 -2.85
CA ILE A 184 5.03 12.15 -2.29
C ILE A 184 5.79 10.89 -2.69
N MET A 185 6.14 10.75 -3.97
CA MET A 185 6.89 9.58 -4.44
C MET A 185 8.30 9.54 -3.87
N GLY A 186 8.95 10.70 -3.71
CA GLY A 186 10.24 10.79 -3.01
C GLY A 186 10.17 10.28 -1.56
N ILE A 187 9.10 10.61 -0.83
CA ILE A 187 8.88 10.12 0.53
C ILE A 187 8.65 8.60 0.53
N LEU A 188 7.83 8.07 -0.39
CA LEU A 188 7.56 6.63 -0.48
C LEU A 188 8.82 5.84 -0.87
N ALA A 189 9.63 6.37 -1.79
CA ALA A 189 10.92 5.77 -2.16
C ALA A 189 11.92 5.76 -1.00
N GLU A 190 11.96 6.82 -0.17
CA GLU A 190 12.79 6.84 1.04
C GLU A 190 12.32 5.82 2.09
N ILE A 191 11.00 5.70 2.27
CA ILE A 191 10.40 4.70 3.17
C ILE A 191 10.73 3.27 2.70
N ALA A 192 10.80 3.03 1.39
CA ALA A 192 11.11 1.74 0.80
C ALA A 192 12.57 1.29 1.01
N LYS A 193 13.50 2.21 1.33
CA LYS A 193 14.92 1.85 1.61
C LYS A 193 15.11 1.01 2.86
N ASP A 194 14.12 0.96 3.75
CA ASP A 194 14.18 0.08 4.92
C ASP A 194 14.16 -1.38 4.46
N PRO A 195 15.23 -2.18 4.72
CA PRO A 195 15.33 -3.56 4.26
C PRO A 195 14.26 -4.50 4.82
N ASN A 196 13.53 -4.06 5.84
CA ASN A 196 12.42 -4.81 6.44
C ASN A 196 11.05 -4.40 5.91
N ARG A 197 10.98 -3.44 4.98
CA ARG A 197 9.73 -2.86 4.49
C ARG A 197 9.63 -2.89 2.98
N GLY A 198 8.57 -3.51 2.44
CA GLY A 198 8.20 -3.43 1.03
C GLY A 198 7.15 -2.33 0.81
N VAL A 199 7.27 -1.60 -0.28
CA VAL A 199 6.28 -0.59 -0.67
C VAL A 199 5.67 -0.97 -2.02
N LEU A 200 4.34 -1.09 -2.07
CA LEU A 200 3.57 -1.28 -3.30
C LEU A 200 2.76 -0.02 -3.59
N VAL A 201 2.96 0.57 -4.75
CA VAL A 201 2.19 1.71 -5.24
C VAL A 201 1.37 1.28 -6.44
N VAL A 202 0.06 1.36 -6.33
CA VAL A 202 -0.87 1.19 -7.46
C VAL A 202 -1.00 2.53 -8.17
N THR A 203 -0.78 2.54 -9.49
CA THR A 203 -0.94 3.74 -10.30
C THR A 203 -1.13 3.41 -11.78
N HIS A 204 -1.67 4.37 -12.52
CA HIS A 204 -1.68 4.36 -13.99
C HIS A 204 -0.79 5.48 -14.57
N ASP A 205 -0.10 6.24 -13.72
CA ASP A 205 0.74 7.38 -14.13
C ASP A 205 2.17 6.94 -14.48
N PRO A 206 2.59 6.99 -15.76
CA PRO A 206 3.92 6.59 -16.16
C PRO A 206 5.03 7.50 -15.65
N ARG A 207 4.69 8.72 -15.18
CA ARG A 207 5.67 9.66 -14.61
C ARG A 207 6.27 9.14 -13.29
N LEU A 208 5.66 8.13 -12.67
CA LEU A 208 6.11 7.54 -11.41
C LEU A 208 7.15 6.42 -11.61
N VAL A 209 7.31 5.91 -12.84
CA VAL A 209 8.29 4.86 -13.19
C VAL A 209 9.72 5.14 -12.67
N PRO A 210 10.26 6.36 -12.74
CA PRO A 210 11.62 6.62 -12.24
C PRO A 210 11.84 6.38 -10.75
N TYR A 211 10.79 6.27 -9.94
CA TYR A 211 10.87 6.01 -8.50
C TYR A 211 10.89 4.51 -8.16
N ALA A 212 10.54 3.65 -9.11
CA ALA A 212 10.39 2.22 -8.89
C ALA A 212 11.72 1.47 -8.97
N ASP A 213 11.86 0.47 -8.13
CA ASP A 213 12.88 -0.57 -8.27
C ASP A 213 12.35 -1.71 -9.16
N ARG A 214 11.02 -1.92 -9.15
CA ARG A 214 10.32 -2.93 -9.93
C ARG A 214 8.95 -2.43 -10.39
N ILE A 215 8.55 -2.82 -11.59
CA ILE A 215 7.25 -2.50 -12.19
C ILE A 215 6.56 -3.81 -12.57
N VAL A 216 5.32 -3.95 -12.13
CA VAL A 216 4.44 -5.08 -12.44
C VAL A 216 3.24 -4.55 -13.21
N HIS A 217 2.97 -5.14 -14.37
CA HIS A 217 1.82 -4.77 -15.21
C HIS A 217 0.71 -5.79 -15.05
N ILE A 218 -0.48 -5.29 -14.75
CA ILE A 218 -1.70 -6.10 -14.64
C ILE A 218 -2.73 -5.66 -15.67
N GLU A 219 -3.25 -6.62 -16.43
CA GLU A 219 -4.31 -6.43 -17.43
C GLU A 219 -5.34 -7.52 -17.28
N ASP A 220 -6.62 -7.15 -17.30
CA ASP A 220 -7.76 -8.06 -17.23
C ASP A 220 -7.61 -9.17 -16.17
N GLY A 221 -7.15 -8.78 -14.97
CA GLY A 221 -6.99 -9.68 -13.82
C GLY A 221 -5.77 -10.60 -13.86
N ASN A 222 -4.82 -10.41 -14.80
CA ASN A 222 -3.58 -11.19 -14.91
C ASN A 222 -2.36 -10.29 -14.84
N ILE A 223 -1.26 -10.76 -14.24
CA ILE A 223 0.05 -10.13 -14.42
C ILE A 223 0.56 -10.52 -15.80
N VAL A 224 0.85 -9.52 -16.63
CA VAL A 224 1.27 -9.70 -18.03
C VAL A 224 2.76 -9.43 -18.22
N ARG A 225 3.38 -8.64 -17.35
CA ARG A 225 4.79 -8.26 -17.47
C ARG A 225 5.34 -7.80 -16.13
N GLU A 226 6.62 -8.09 -15.91
CA GLU A 226 7.39 -7.60 -14.78
C GLU A 226 8.74 -7.05 -15.28
N GLU A 227 9.15 -5.88 -14.80
CA GLU A 227 10.40 -5.21 -15.15
C GLU A 227 11.11 -4.79 -13.88
N THR A 228 12.44 -4.97 -13.83
CA THR A 228 13.30 -4.47 -12.77
C THR A 228 14.16 -3.32 -13.27
N ARG A 229 14.64 -2.47 -12.37
CA ARG A 229 15.43 -1.28 -12.69
C ARG A 229 16.75 -1.60 -13.40
N ASP A 230 17.30 -2.81 -13.24
CA ASP A 230 18.48 -3.32 -13.93
C ASP A 230 18.21 -3.80 -15.37
N GLY A 231 16.97 -3.63 -15.86
CA GLY A 231 16.58 -3.98 -17.22
C GLY A 231 16.24 -5.46 -17.42
N THR A 232 16.21 -6.27 -16.37
CA THR A 232 15.78 -7.68 -16.47
C THR A 232 14.26 -7.72 -16.67
N ARG A 233 13.80 -8.14 -17.85
CA ARG A 233 12.38 -8.40 -18.16
C ARG A 233 12.07 -9.86 -17.87
N ARG A 234 11.00 -10.11 -17.13
CA ARG A 234 10.38 -11.42 -17.02
C ARG A 234 8.99 -11.35 -17.62
N GLU A 235 8.78 -12.01 -18.73
CA GLU A 235 7.43 -12.26 -19.26
C GLU A 235 6.94 -13.56 -18.60
N GLU A 236 5.88 -13.49 -17.78
CA GLU A 236 5.18 -14.70 -17.40
C GLU A 236 4.33 -15.14 -18.58
N THR A 237 4.81 -16.15 -19.30
CA THR A 237 3.99 -16.89 -20.26
C THR A 237 2.87 -17.55 -19.45
N SER A 238 1.65 -17.07 -19.66
CA SER A 238 0.44 -17.76 -19.21
C SER A 238 0.49 -19.19 -19.74
N GLY A 239 0.75 -20.14 -18.83
CA GLY A 239 0.70 -21.55 -19.14
C GLY A 239 -0.70 -21.91 -19.61
N LYS A 240 -0.86 -22.09 -20.94
CA LYS A 240 -1.91 -22.89 -21.51
C LYS A 240 -1.52 -24.35 -21.29
N ALA A 241 -2.25 -25.03 -20.45
CA ALA A 241 -2.46 -26.47 -20.51
C ALA A 241 -3.87 -26.75 -19.98
#